data_c6cec3de43b993fa947c7f2758db0426
#
_entry.id   c6cec3de43b993fa947c7f2758db0426
#
_cell.length_a   1.000
_cell.length_b   1.000
_cell.length_c   1.000
_cell.angle_alpha   90.00
_cell.angle_beta   90.00
_cell.angle_gamma   90.00
#
_symmetry.space_group_name_H-M   'P 1'
#
loop_
_entity.id
_entity.type
_entity.pdbx_description
1 polymer ?
#
loop_
_entity_poly.entity_id
_entity_poly.type
_entity_poly.pdbx_seq_one_letter_code
_entity_poly.pdbx_strand_id
1 'polypeptide(L)'
;MQKFDEMYAMLPFDGSDVREHYKRYAHWLAQQPPGVMQDRRAEAEMIFRRVGITFAVYGAKDESGAGNERLIPFDLIPRIIPAHEWSRMQQGLVQRVTALNRFIHDVYHGQDILRAGVVPADLILNNAQYRPEMAGVQVPQNIYAHIAGIDIVRAPDAQGQGEYYVLEDNLRVPSGV
;
A
#
# COMPACT_ATOMS: atom_id res chain seq x y z
N MET A 1 13.80 -16.76 -11.29
CA MET A 1 12.48 -16.13 -11.06
C MET A 1 12.35 -15.00 -12.06
N GLN A 2 11.41 -15.07 -12.99
CA GLN A 2 11.16 -14.01 -13.96
C GLN A 2 10.65 -12.76 -13.23
N LYS A 3 11.30 -11.61 -13.43
CA LYS A 3 10.87 -10.35 -12.80
C LYS A 3 9.65 -9.82 -13.54
N PHE A 4 8.59 -9.49 -12.81
CA PHE A 4 7.45 -8.76 -13.36
C PHE A 4 7.78 -7.27 -13.42
N ASP A 5 7.44 -6.62 -14.53
CA ASP A 5 7.58 -5.17 -14.71
C ASP A 5 6.26 -4.59 -15.18
N GLU A 6 5.75 -3.59 -14.47
CA GLU A 6 4.44 -2.99 -14.78
C GLU A 6 4.42 -2.16 -16.07
N MET A 7 5.57 -1.76 -16.56
CA MET A 7 5.68 -1.02 -17.83
C MET A 7 5.43 -1.91 -19.04
N TYR A 8 5.72 -3.21 -18.93
CA TYR A 8 5.67 -4.15 -20.04
C TYR A 8 4.52 -5.14 -19.92
N ALA A 9 3.93 -5.50 -21.07
CA ALA A 9 2.77 -6.39 -21.12
C ALA A 9 3.12 -7.86 -21.07
N MET A 10 4.31 -8.25 -21.54
CA MET A 10 4.71 -9.66 -21.71
C MET A 10 6.18 -9.89 -21.32
N LEU A 11 6.49 -11.14 -21.02
CA LEU A 11 7.85 -11.64 -20.78
C LEU A 11 8.29 -12.53 -21.94
N PRO A 12 9.59 -12.51 -22.36
CA PRO A 12 10.68 -11.66 -21.86
C PRO A 12 10.56 -10.21 -22.30
N PHE A 13 11.13 -9.32 -21.51
CA PHE A 13 11.14 -7.89 -21.82
C PHE A 13 12.14 -7.61 -22.96
N ASP A 14 11.65 -7.57 -24.19
CA ASP A 14 12.44 -7.19 -25.38
C ASP A 14 12.25 -5.70 -25.76
N GLY A 15 11.44 -4.98 -24.98
CA GLY A 15 11.14 -3.58 -25.19
C GLY A 15 10.02 -3.30 -26.19
N SER A 16 9.48 -4.34 -26.85
CA SER A 16 8.45 -4.18 -27.89
C SER A 16 7.04 -4.01 -27.30
N ASP A 17 6.76 -4.63 -26.16
CA ASP A 17 5.42 -4.70 -25.55
C ASP A 17 5.19 -3.73 -24.39
N VAL A 18 5.54 -2.46 -24.59
CA VAL A 18 5.23 -1.41 -23.62
C VAL A 18 3.72 -1.22 -23.52
N ARG A 19 3.16 -1.31 -22.30
CA ARG A 19 1.73 -1.06 -22.06
C ARG A 19 1.33 0.33 -22.54
N GLU A 20 0.15 0.46 -23.09
CA GLU A 20 -0.33 1.68 -23.75
C GLU A 20 -0.15 2.94 -22.88
N HIS A 21 -0.52 2.86 -21.61
CA HIS A 21 -0.43 3.99 -20.69
C HIS A 21 0.99 4.37 -20.29
N TYR A 22 1.98 3.52 -20.59
CA TYR A 22 3.39 3.81 -20.38
C TYR A 22 4.12 4.27 -21.64
N LYS A 23 3.57 4.14 -22.85
CA LYS A 23 4.27 4.42 -24.11
C LYS A 23 4.89 5.82 -24.17
N ARG A 24 4.15 6.83 -23.74
CA ARG A 24 4.66 8.21 -23.73
C ARG A 24 5.82 8.38 -22.77
N TYR A 25 5.73 7.75 -21.60
CA TYR A 25 6.78 7.80 -20.60
C TYR A 25 8.00 6.99 -21.03
N ALA A 26 7.82 5.79 -21.56
CA ALA A 26 8.91 4.95 -22.09
C ALA A 26 9.66 5.67 -23.23
N HIS A 27 8.92 6.33 -24.13
CA HIS A 27 9.53 7.14 -25.18
C HIS A 27 10.39 8.29 -24.62
N TRP A 28 9.85 9.04 -23.66
CA TRP A 28 10.59 10.09 -22.98
C TRP A 28 11.83 9.53 -22.27
N LEU A 29 11.71 8.41 -21.54
CA LEU A 29 12.81 7.77 -20.82
C LEU A 29 13.93 7.34 -21.75
N ALA A 30 13.60 6.77 -22.92
CA ALA A 30 14.57 6.37 -23.93
C ALA A 30 15.37 7.54 -24.56
N GLN A 31 14.85 8.75 -24.45
CA GLN A 31 15.52 9.98 -24.95
C GLN A 31 16.43 10.62 -23.90
N GLN A 32 16.42 10.13 -22.65
CA GLN A 32 17.27 10.73 -21.60
C GLN A 32 18.73 10.38 -21.85
N PRO A 33 19.64 11.36 -21.70
CA PRO A 33 21.07 11.08 -21.75
C PRO A 33 21.50 10.06 -20.69
N PRO A 34 22.55 9.26 -20.96
CA PRO A 34 23.12 8.38 -19.96
C PRO A 34 23.48 9.13 -18.67
N GLY A 35 23.13 8.56 -17.53
CA GLY A 35 23.42 9.13 -16.20
C GLY A 35 22.36 10.09 -15.64
N VAL A 36 21.51 10.71 -16.46
CA VAL A 36 20.50 11.69 -16.00
C VAL A 36 19.60 11.10 -14.91
N MET A 37 19.14 9.86 -15.04
CA MET A 37 18.31 9.21 -14.03
C MET A 37 19.06 8.95 -12.73
N GLN A 38 20.36 8.68 -12.80
CA GLN A 38 21.21 8.52 -11.63
C GLN A 38 21.39 9.85 -10.89
N ASP A 39 21.67 10.93 -11.64
CA ASP A 39 21.81 12.26 -11.08
C ASP A 39 20.52 12.72 -10.40
N ARG A 40 19.36 12.51 -11.04
CA ARG A 40 18.04 12.83 -10.46
C ARG A 40 17.74 12.00 -9.20
N ARG A 41 18.18 10.75 -9.14
CA ARG A 41 18.05 9.93 -7.92
C ARG A 41 18.87 10.52 -6.79
N ALA A 42 20.12 10.88 -7.04
CA ALA A 42 21.00 11.50 -6.04
C ALA A 42 20.42 12.84 -5.56
N GLU A 43 19.86 13.65 -6.46
CA GLU A 43 19.18 14.90 -6.12
C GLU A 43 17.95 14.67 -5.24
N ALA A 44 17.09 13.71 -5.59
CA ALA A 44 15.91 13.35 -4.80
C ALA A 44 16.30 12.87 -3.39
N GLU A 45 17.30 12.00 -3.27
CA GLU A 45 17.82 11.54 -1.98
C GLU A 45 18.37 12.70 -1.13
N MET A 46 19.08 13.64 -1.74
CA MET A 46 19.57 14.83 -1.06
C MET A 46 18.41 15.71 -0.55
N ILE A 47 17.38 15.92 -1.38
CA ILE A 47 16.18 16.67 -0.98
C ILE A 47 15.48 15.96 0.19
N PHE A 48 15.29 14.65 0.11
CA PHE A 48 14.64 13.86 1.17
C PHE A 48 15.40 13.96 2.49
N ARG A 49 16.74 13.84 2.46
CA ARG A 49 17.58 14.05 3.65
C ARG A 49 17.40 15.45 4.22
N ARG A 50 17.42 16.47 3.37
CA ARG A 50 17.31 17.87 3.79
C ARG A 50 15.96 18.22 4.40
N VAL A 51 14.88 17.63 3.87
CA VAL A 51 13.51 17.85 4.35
C VAL A 51 13.17 16.94 5.54
N GLY A 52 13.98 15.88 5.78
CA GLY A 52 13.70 14.91 6.85
C GLY A 52 12.64 13.90 6.47
N ILE A 53 12.52 13.54 5.18
CA ILE A 53 11.60 12.48 4.72
C ILE A 53 12.25 11.13 4.98
N THR A 54 12.15 10.69 6.23
CA THR A 54 12.74 9.45 6.73
C THR A 54 11.69 8.57 7.39
N PHE A 55 11.99 7.30 7.59
CA PHE A 55 11.19 6.42 8.43
C PHE A 55 12.05 5.74 9.50
N ALA A 56 11.48 5.55 10.66
CA ALA A 56 12.14 4.85 11.75
C ALA A 56 12.10 3.34 11.51
N VAL A 57 13.24 2.67 11.56
CA VAL A 57 13.32 1.21 11.50
C VAL A 57 13.20 0.68 12.92
N TYR A 58 12.03 0.11 13.25
CA TYR A 58 11.79 -0.50 14.55
C TYR A 58 12.70 -1.74 14.72
N GLY A 59 13.40 -1.81 15.86
CA GLY A 59 14.19 -2.98 16.24
C GLY A 59 15.69 -2.93 15.93
N ALA A 60 16.16 -1.99 15.10
CA ALA A 60 17.59 -1.76 14.94
C ALA A 60 18.01 -0.56 15.79
N LYS A 61 18.49 -0.83 17.02
CA LYS A 61 19.22 0.19 17.77
C LYS A 61 20.67 0.14 17.27
N ASP A 62 21.20 1.28 16.85
CA ASP A 62 22.65 1.43 16.70
C ASP A 62 23.31 1.44 18.10
N GLU A 63 24.63 1.36 18.14
CA GLU A 63 25.42 1.39 19.39
C GLU A 63 25.24 2.69 20.18
N SER A 64 24.64 3.73 19.57
CA SER A 64 24.35 5.02 20.21
C SER A 64 22.95 5.11 20.80
N GLY A 65 22.08 4.10 20.60
CA GLY A 65 20.70 4.10 21.09
C GLY A 65 19.74 5.00 20.30
N ALA A 66 20.21 5.68 19.25
CA ALA A 66 19.38 6.42 18.33
C ALA A 66 18.69 5.47 17.36
N GLY A 67 17.40 5.63 17.14
CA GLY A 67 16.66 4.85 16.16
C GLY A 67 17.27 5.03 14.76
N ASN A 68 17.49 3.92 14.06
CA ASN A 68 18.09 3.96 12.72
C ASN A 68 17.06 4.56 11.75
N GLU A 69 17.16 5.85 11.49
CA GLU A 69 16.34 6.52 10.47
C GLU A 69 16.89 6.20 9.09
N ARG A 70 16.04 5.72 8.21
CA ARG A 70 16.35 5.49 6.80
C ARG A 70 15.54 6.42 5.91
N LEU A 71 16.14 6.83 4.79
CA LEU A 71 15.39 7.52 3.75
C LEU A 71 14.26 6.63 3.23
N ILE A 72 13.10 7.23 2.98
CA ILE A 72 12.02 6.55 2.28
C ILE A 72 12.51 6.21 0.87
N PRO A 73 12.44 4.92 0.46
CA PRO A 73 12.79 4.55 -0.90
C PRO A 73 11.90 5.31 -1.89
N PHE A 74 12.51 6.00 -2.84
CA PHE A 74 11.80 6.77 -3.84
C PHE A 74 12.14 6.26 -5.23
N ASP A 75 11.12 5.86 -5.98
CA ASP A 75 11.26 5.49 -7.39
C ASP A 75 10.99 6.70 -8.27
N LEU A 76 11.95 7.02 -9.14
CA LEU A 76 11.82 8.11 -10.12
C LEU A 76 10.87 7.75 -11.25
N ILE A 77 10.61 6.46 -11.46
CA ILE A 77 9.69 5.98 -12.48
C ILE A 77 8.29 5.88 -11.85
N PRO A 78 7.35 6.75 -12.26
CA PRO A 78 6.02 6.74 -11.68
C PRO A 78 5.27 5.47 -12.04
N ARG A 79 4.57 4.90 -11.08
CA ARG A 79 3.58 3.88 -11.34
C ARG A 79 2.34 4.52 -11.95
N ILE A 80 1.99 4.15 -13.17
CA ILE A 80 0.87 4.73 -13.90
C ILE A 80 -0.31 3.76 -13.88
N ILE A 81 -1.40 4.18 -13.24
CA ILE A 81 -2.64 3.40 -13.16
C ILE A 81 -3.66 4.07 -14.09
N PRO A 82 -4.07 3.41 -15.19
CA PRO A 82 -5.05 3.98 -16.10
C PRO A 82 -6.45 4.02 -15.50
N ALA A 83 -7.29 4.95 -15.96
CA ALA A 83 -8.60 5.21 -15.37
C ALA A 83 -9.52 3.98 -15.27
N HIS A 84 -9.48 3.07 -16.26
CA HIS A 84 -10.29 1.86 -16.26
C HIS A 84 -9.82 0.85 -15.17
N GLU A 85 -8.51 0.72 -14.95
CA GLU A 85 -7.95 -0.10 -13.87
C GLU A 85 -8.27 0.52 -12.51
N TRP A 86 -8.11 1.86 -12.40
CA TRP A 86 -8.44 2.58 -11.18
C TRP A 86 -9.92 2.40 -10.79
N SER A 87 -10.84 2.54 -11.76
CA SER A 87 -12.28 2.38 -11.49
C SER A 87 -12.61 1.00 -10.93
N ARG A 88 -12.00 -0.04 -11.47
CA ARG A 88 -12.18 -1.41 -10.97
C ARG A 88 -11.58 -1.57 -9.57
N MET A 89 -10.37 -1.10 -9.37
CA MET A 89 -9.67 -1.15 -8.08
C MET A 89 -10.42 -0.38 -7.01
N GLN A 90 -10.88 0.84 -7.31
CA GLN A 90 -11.67 1.68 -6.42
C GLN A 90 -12.92 0.96 -5.91
N GLN A 91 -13.66 0.27 -6.77
CA GLN A 91 -14.84 -0.51 -6.36
C GLN A 91 -14.47 -1.57 -5.31
N GLY A 92 -13.39 -2.32 -5.55
CA GLY A 92 -12.88 -3.32 -4.60
C GLY A 92 -12.43 -2.71 -3.28
N LEU A 93 -11.72 -1.58 -3.32
CA LEU A 93 -11.26 -0.88 -2.13
C LEU A 93 -12.41 -0.32 -1.29
N VAL A 94 -13.43 0.26 -1.92
CA VAL A 94 -14.64 0.74 -1.23
C VAL A 94 -15.37 -0.44 -0.57
N GLN A 95 -15.55 -1.55 -1.27
CA GLN A 95 -16.15 -2.76 -0.70
C GLN A 95 -15.36 -3.25 0.53
N ARG A 96 -14.04 -3.31 0.42
CA ARG A 96 -13.15 -3.79 1.47
C ARG A 96 -13.22 -2.90 2.71
N VAL A 97 -13.04 -1.58 2.56
CA VAL A 97 -13.09 -0.63 3.68
C VAL A 97 -14.46 -0.62 4.35
N THR A 98 -15.53 -0.75 3.55
CA THR A 98 -16.91 -0.88 4.09
C THR A 98 -17.05 -2.15 4.92
N ALA A 99 -16.54 -3.29 4.43
CA ALA A 99 -16.59 -4.55 5.17
C ALA A 99 -15.80 -4.47 6.48
N LEU A 100 -14.62 -3.86 6.46
CA LEU A 100 -13.77 -3.67 7.64
C LEU A 100 -14.44 -2.75 8.69
N ASN A 101 -15.07 -1.65 8.28
CA ASN A 101 -15.84 -0.81 9.21
C ASN A 101 -17.04 -1.54 9.81
N ARG A 102 -17.76 -2.36 9.02
CA ARG A 102 -18.85 -3.20 9.52
C ARG A 102 -18.35 -4.26 10.51
N PHE A 103 -17.21 -4.86 10.24
CA PHE A 103 -16.57 -5.80 11.15
C PHE A 103 -16.25 -5.13 12.50
N ILE A 104 -15.64 -3.94 12.50
CA ILE A 104 -15.33 -3.21 13.74
C ILE A 104 -16.63 -2.86 14.48
N HIS A 105 -17.66 -2.41 13.76
CA HIS A 105 -18.97 -2.15 14.35
C HIS A 105 -19.53 -3.39 15.04
N ASP A 106 -19.53 -4.53 14.37
CA ASP A 106 -20.03 -5.78 14.94
C ASP A 106 -19.27 -6.20 16.19
N VAL A 107 -17.93 -6.11 16.17
CA VAL A 107 -17.06 -6.43 17.30
C VAL A 107 -17.41 -5.62 18.56
N TYR A 108 -17.76 -4.34 18.41
CA TYR A 108 -18.09 -3.48 19.55
C TYR A 108 -19.59 -3.47 19.90
N HIS A 109 -20.45 -4.16 19.17
CA HIS A 109 -21.89 -4.22 19.41
C HIS A 109 -22.42 -5.67 19.49
N GLY A 110 -22.86 -6.19 18.36
CA GLY A 110 -23.53 -7.51 18.29
C GLY A 110 -22.59 -8.70 18.51
N GLN A 111 -21.35 -8.58 18.09
CA GLN A 111 -20.36 -9.68 18.07
C GLN A 111 -20.84 -10.92 17.31
N ASP A 112 -21.66 -10.72 16.28
CA ASP A 112 -22.28 -11.81 15.54
C ASP A 112 -21.25 -12.68 14.83
N ILE A 113 -20.20 -12.07 14.27
CA ILE A 113 -19.12 -12.80 13.60
C ILE A 113 -18.30 -13.68 14.58
N LEU A 114 -18.16 -13.22 15.84
CA LEU A 114 -17.48 -13.96 16.89
C LEU A 114 -18.37 -15.10 17.40
N ARG A 115 -19.66 -14.83 17.66
CA ARG A 115 -20.64 -15.84 18.06
C ARG A 115 -20.85 -16.93 17.03
N ALA A 116 -20.77 -16.56 15.74
CA ALA A 116 -20.83 -17.52 14.63
C ALA A 116 -19.55 -18.37 14.46
N GLY A 117 -18.48 -18.07 15.22
CA GLY A 117 -17.21 -18.79 15.13
C GLY A 117 -16.44 -18.56 13.82
N VAL A 118 -16.81 -17.54 13.04
CA VAL A 118 -16.10 -17.17 11.80
C VAL A 118 -14.73 -16.60 12.12
N VAL A 119 -14.66 -15.80 13.19
CA VAL A 119 -13.42 -15.28 13.75
C VAL A 119 -13.34 -15.76 15.21
N PRO A 120 -12.24 -16.39 15.64
CA PRO A 120 -12.05 -16.78 17.04
C PRO A 120 -12.10 -15.56 17.96
N ALA A 121 -12.97 -15.59 18.97
CA ALA A 121 -13.21 -14.45 19.85
C ALA A 121 -11.96 -14.01 20.64
N ASP A 122 -11.13 -14.95 21.04
CA ASP A 122 -9.88 -14.72 21.79
C ASP A 122 -8.85 -13.91 20.98
N LEU A 123 -8.81 -14.05 19.65
CA LEU A 123 -7.93 -13.26 18.78
C LEU A 123 -8.31 -11.77 18.80
N ILE A 124 -9.57 -11.46 19.06
CA ILE A 124 -10.09 -10.09 19.09
C ILE A 124 -10.13 -9.55 20.51
N LEU A 125 -10.82 -10.24 21.41
CA LEU A 125 -11.12 -9.71 22.75
C LEU A 125 -9.88 -9.70 23.67
N ASN A 126 -8.91 -10.58 23.41
CA ASN A 126 -7.63 -10.61 24.12
C ASN A 126 -6.52 -9.81 23.44
N ASN A 127 -6.82 -9.16 22.30
CA ASN A 127 -5.85 -8.35 21.58
C ASN A 127 -5.56 -7.04 22.35
N ALA A 128 -4.30 -6.69 22.47
CA ALA A 128 -3.87 -5.45 23.15
C ALA A 128 -4.43 -4.15 22.49
N GLN A 129 -4.90 -4.22 21.24
CA GLN A 129 -5.53 -3.09 20.54
C GLN A 129 -7.04 -3.05 20.72
N TYR A 130 -7.66 -4.08 21.27
CA TYR A 130 -9.08 -4.05 21.63
C TYR A 130 -9.34 -2.98 22.70
N ARG A 131 -10.39 -2.22 22.54
CA ARG A 131 -10.78 -1.11 23.43
C ARG A 131 -12.14 -1.38 24.08
N PRO A 132 -12.19 -2.03 25.25
CA PRO A 132 -13.45 -2.35 25.91
C PRO A 132 -14.36 -1.15 26.13
N GLU A 133 -13.78 0.05 26.32
CA GLU A 133 -14.48 1.32 26.47
C GLU A 133 -15.29 1.74 25.23
N MET A 134 -15.04 1.12 24.08
CA MET A 134 -15.79 1.35 22.85
C MET A 134 -17.03 0.44 22.72
N ALA A 135 -17.21 -0.52 23.62
CA ALA A 135 -18.36 -1.42 23.58
C ALA A 135 -19.68 -0.65 23.68
N GLY A 136 -20.54 -0.80 22.69
CA GLY A 136 -21.84 -0.13 22.60
C GLY A 136 -21.79 1.38 22.25
N VAL A 137 -20.60 1.95 22.02
CA VAL A 137 -20.47 3.36 21.65
C VAL A 137 -20.92 3.57 20.21
N GLN A 138 -21.90 4.45 20.01
CA GLN A 138 -22.37 4.84 18.69
C GLN A 138 -21.44 5.89 18.09
N VAL A 139 -20.76 5.54 17.00
CA VAL A 139 -19.95 6.49 16.24
C VAL A 139 -20.73 7.03 15.03
N PRO A 140 -20.48 8.29 14.60
CA PRO A 140 -21.16 8.86 13.44
C PRO A 140 -21.05 7.96 12.21
N GLN A 141 -22.17 7.66 11.57
CA GLN A 141 -22.27 6.85 10.36
C GLN A 141 -21.66 5.43 10.47
N ASN A 142 -21.35 4.96 11.67
CA ASN A 142 -20.62 3.70 11.93
C ASN A 142 -19.23 3.67 11.27
N ILE A 143 -18.59 4.83 11.11
CA ILE A 143 -17.23 4.93 10.54
C ILE A 143 -16.22 4.95 11.67
N TYR A 144 -15.47 3.87 11.82
CA TYR A 144 -14.40 3.68 12.80
C TYR A 144 -13.03 4.04 12.22
N ALA A 145 -12.76 3.65 10.98
CA ALA A 145 -11.55 4.02 10.25
C ALA A 145 -11.88 5.16 9.27
N HIS A 146 -11.47 6.39 9.61
CA HIS A 146 -11.72 7.58 8.79
C HIS A 146 -10.74 7.67 7.60
N ILE A 147 -9.52 7.21 7.81
CA ILE A 147 -8.49 7.08 6.78
C ILE A 147 -7.98 5.65 6.85
N ALA A 148 -7.92 5.00 5.71
CA ALA A 148 -7.42 3.63 5.57
C ALA A 148 -6.28 3.61 4.55
N GLY A 149 -5.12 3.13 4.94
CA GLY A 149 -4.00 2.83 4.04
C GLY A 149 -4.10 1.38 3.57
N ILE A 150 -4.43 1.16 2.32
CA ILE A 150 -4.52 -0.19 1.74
C ILE A 150 -3.31 -0.40 0.85
N ASP A 151 -2.42 -1.29 1.25
CA ASP A 151 -1.22 -1.61 0.50
C ASP A 151 -1.55 -2.59 -0.61
N ILE A 152 -1.29 -2.18 -1.85
CA ILE A 152 -1.57 -2.98 -3.04
C ILE A 152 -0.32 -3.22 -3.86
N VAL A 153 -0.20 -4.43 -4.38
CA VAL A 153 0.81 -4.81 -5.38
C VAL A 153 0.15 -5.33 -6.63
N ARG A 154 0.85 -5.21 -7.73
CA ARG A 154 0.52 -5.92 -8.96
C ARG A 154 1.49 -7.09 -9.12
N ALA A 155 0.97 -8.28 -9.31
CA ALA A 155 1.75 -9.48 -9.54
C ALA A 155 1.30 -10.13 -10.86
N PRO A 156 2.17 -10.91 -11.53
CA PRO A 156 1.79 -11.56 -12.79
C PRO A 156 0.63 -12.54 -12.54
N ASP A 157 -0.39 -12.45 -13.38
CA ASP A 157 -1.41 -13.50 -13.50
C ASP A 157 -0.92 -14.64 -14.39
N ALA A 158 -1.76 -15.66 -14.63
CA ALA A 158 -1.41 -16.80 -15.48
C ALA A 158 -1.12 -16.40 -16.95
N GLN A 159 -1.58 -15.24 -17.38
CA GLN A 159 -1.39 -14.67 -18.72
C GLN A 159 -0.24 -13.64 -18.76
N GLY A 160 0.41 -13.35 -17.62
CA GLY A 160 1.48 -12.35 -17.52
C GLY A 160 0.99 -10.90 -17.53
N GLN A 161 -0.34 -10.67 -17.54
CA GLN A 161 -0.91 -9.33 -17.61
C GLN A 161 -0.83 -8.56 -16.29
N GLY A 162 -0.83 -9.28 -15.19
CA GLY A 162 -0.77 -8.74 -13.84
C GLY A 162 -2.13 -8.42 -13.22
N GLU A 163 -2.30 -8.89 -12.00
CA GLU A 163 -3.48 -8.69 -11.18
C GLU A 163 -3.10 -7.95 -9.90
N TYR A 164 -4.05 -7.16 -9.36
CA TYR A 164 -3.85 -6.40 -8.13
C TYR A 164 -4.21 -7.24 -6.91
N TYR A 165 -3.31 -7.26 -5.93
CA TYR A 165 -3.49 -7.93 -4.64
C TYR A 165 -3.33 -6.93 -3.52
N VAL A 166 -4.16 -7.07 -2.47
CA VAL A 166 -3.99 -6.36 -1.21
C VAL A 166 -2.97 -7.11 -0.36
N LEU A 167 -1.96 -6.41 0.12
CA LEU A 167 -0.97 -6.94 1.06
C LEU A 167 -1.43 -6.76 2.51
N GLU A 168 -1.86 -5.55 2.86
CA GLU A 168 -2.34 -5.25 4.20
C GLU A 168 -3.33 -4.09 4.22
N ASP A 169 -4.05 -3.98 5.33
CA ASP A 169 -4.99 -2.91 5.62
C ASP A 169 -4.52 -2.14 6.87
N ASN A 170 -4.05 -0.93 6.69
CA ASN A 170 -3.70 -0.03 7.77
C ASN A 170 -4.91 0.83 8.13
N LEU A 171 -5.70 0.39 9.12
CA LEU A 171 -6.91 1.09 9.59
C LEU A 171 -6.66 1.98 10.80
N ARG A 172 -5.48 1.91 11.39
CA ARG A 172 -5.06 2.70 12.51
C ARG A 172 -3.71 3.34 12.22
N VAL A 173 -3.68 4.66 12.18
CA VAL A 173 -2.45 5.44 11.95
C VAL A 173 -1.70 4.96 10.68
N PRO A 174 -2.32 5.05 9.50
CA PRO A 174 -1.61 4.75 8.27
C PRO A 174 -0.44 5.71 8.06
N SER A 175 0.65 5.22 7.47
CA SER A 175 1.84 6.04 7.22
C SER A 175 1.55 7.21 6.30
N GLY A 176 2.10 8.38 6.60
CA GLY A 176 1.95 9.59 5.79
C GLY A 176 0.70 10.42 6.08
N VAL A 177 0.01 10.16 7.17
CA VAL A 177 -1.19 10.89 7.63
C VAL A 177 -0.91 11.62 8.92
#